data_5479d67b78e6fb607ae6f4551753e61d
#
_entry.id   5479d67b78e6fb607ae6f4551753e61d
#
_cell.length_a   1.000
_cell.length_b   1.000
_cell.length_c   1.000
_cell.angle_alpha   90.00
_cell.angle_beta   90.00
_cell.angle_gamma   90.00
#
_symmetry.space_group_name_H-M   'P 1'
#
loop_
_entity.id
_entity.type
_entity.pdbx_description
1 polymer ?
#
loop_
_entity_poly.entity_id
_entity_poly.type
_entity_poly.pdbx_seq_one_letter_code
_entity_poly.pdbx_strand_id
1 'polypeptide(L)'
;MLLRYICAPLLFVCALLATACAKPAVHLAVPTDSLPPSMASQSGNSHVLAGEWEYEDGAVARLTLDEQGNGHYDWNDGRLGTHTLIGHTWHGVWFQKANDRDGGFTVELSPDFSEGQGRWWYSRIGADHAPTQKGGTFHLGKKAAFITHRDTSPAP
;
A
#
# COMPACT_ATOMS: atom_id res chain seq x y z
N MET A 1 26.02 -35.14 50.25
CA MET A 1 25.85 -36.47 49.69
C MET A 1 26.11 -36.46 48.23
N LEU A 2 27.22 -37.03 47.82
CA LEU A 2 27.69 -37.13 46.44
C LEU A 2 26.84 -38.10 45.63
N LEU A 3 26.52 -37.81 44.38
CA LEU A 3 26.49 -38.86 43.37
C LEU A 3 26.86 -38.26 41.98
N ARG A 4 28.08 -38.61 41.57
CA ARG A 4 28.64 -38.42 40.24
C ARG A 4 28.08 -39.53 39.32
N TYR A 5 27.58 -39.19 38.15
CA TYR A 5 27.48 -40.17 37.07
C TYR A 5 28.27 -39.63 35.86
N ILE A 6 29.35 -40.34 35.62
CA ILE A 6 30.18 -40.35 34.42
C ILE A 6 29.46 -41.27 33.44
N CYS A 7 29.25 -40.83 32.22
CA CYS A 7 29.03 -41.76 31.12
C CYS A 7 29.67 -41.23 29.84
N ALA A 8 30.41 -42.12 29.23
CA ALA A 8 31.45 -42.03 28.23
C ALA A 8 31.01 -41.62 26.82
N PRO A 9 31.97 -41.25 25.94
CA PRO A 9 31.68 -40.91 24.56
C PRO A 9 31.60 -42.12 23.66
N LEU A 10 30.56 -42.20 22.84
CA LEU A 10 30.50 -43.20 21.77
C LEU A 10 30.92 -42.54 20.46
N LEU A 11 32.13 -42.83 20.06
CA LEU A 11 32.69 -42.59 18.74
C LEU A 11 31.95 -43.47 17.71
N PHE A 12 31.22 -42.86 16.81
CA PHE A 12 30.74 -43.55 15.61
C PHE A 12 31.51 -42.99 14.39
N VAL A 13 32.51 -43.77 14.03
CA VAL A 13 33.19 -43.66 12.74
C VAL A 13 32.27 -44.30 11.69
N CYS A 14 31.76 -43.52 10.77
CA CYS A 14 31.10 -44.04 9.58
C CYS A 14 31.76 -43.53 8.32
N ALA A 15 32.22 -44.51 7.56
CA ALA A 15 33.09 -44.41 6.41
C ALA A 15 32.45 -43.66 5.20
N LEU A 16 33.33 -42.94 4.52
CA LEU A 16 33.12 -42.36 3.21
C LEU A 16 32.83 -43.43 2.16
N LEU A 17 31.73 -43.30 1.44
CA LEU A 17 31.55 -43.85 0.10
C LEU A 17 31.16 -42.69 -0.82
N ALA A 18 32.17 -42.19 -1.53
CA ALA A 18 32.00 -41.25 -2.62
C ALA A 18 31.53 -42.04 -3.88
N THR A 19 30.28 -41.96 -4.21
CA THR A 19 29.73 -42.35 -5.50
C THR A 19 29.55 -41.09 -6.33
N ALA A 20 30.48 -40.88 -7.26
CA ALA A 20 30.39 -39.87 -8.30
C ALA A 20 29.32 -40.30 -9.31
N CYS A 21 28.12 -39.78 -9.23
CA CYS A 21 27.15 -39.81 -10.32
C CYS A 21 27.31 -38.55 -11.18
N ALA A 22 27.98 -38.66 -12.30
CA ALA A 22 27.96 -37.68 -13.36
C ALA A 22 26.54 -37.54 -13.89
N LYS A 23 25.87 -36.42 -13.57
CA LYS A 23 24.59 -36.06 -14.21
C LYS A 23 24.86 -35.51 -15.60
N PRO A 24 24.21 -36.01 -16.67
CA PRO A 24 24.25 -35.34 -17.96
C PRO A 24 23.64 -33.95 -17.81
N ALA A 25 24.35 -32.94 -18.29
CA ALA A 25 23.83 -31.58 -18.40
C ALA A 25 22.69 -31.58 -19.46
N VAL A 26 21.48 -31.70 -18.99
CA VAL A 26 20.33 -31.36 -19.82
C VAL A 26 20.32 -29.85 -19.91
N HIS A 27 20.70 -29.36 -21.09
CA HIS A 27 20.55 -27.97 -21.46
C HIS A 27 19.05 -27.69 -21.63
N LEU A 28 18.36 -27.46 -20.49
CA LEU A 28 17.02 -26.92 -20.51
C LEU A 28 17.15 -25.52 -21.08
N ALA A 29 16.70 -25.37 -22.34
CA ALA A 29 16.37 -24.06 -22.86
C ALA A 29 15.46 -23.38 -21.79
N VAL A 30 15.99 -22.37 -21.17
CA VAL A 30 15.18 -21.47 -20.31
C VAL A 30 14.09 -20.95 -21.24
N PRO A 31 12.80 -21.29 -21.01
CA PRO A 31 11.76 -20.55 -21.68
C PRO A 31 12.01 -19.11 -21.24
N THR A 32 12.14 -18.21 -22.21
CA THR A 32 12.07 -16.77 -21.96
C THR A 32 10.71 -16.58 -21.34
N ASP A 33 10.70 -16.66 -20.02
CA ASP A 33 9.52 -16.42 -19.21
C ASP A 33 9.14 -14.99 -19.53
N SER A 34 8.12 -14.88 -20.38
CA SER A 34 7.43 -13.63 -20.59
C SER A 34 7.07 -13.18 -19.18
N LEU A 35 7.74 -12.14 -18.70
CA LEU A 35 7.34 -11.44 -17.50
C LEU A 35 5.82 -11.39 -17.54
N PRO A 36 5.12 -11.82 -16.47
CA PRO A 36 3.68 -11.68 -16.42
C PRO A 36 3.39 -10.24 -16.81
N PRO A 37 2.38 -9.98 -17.66
CA PRO A 37 2.08 -8.62 -18.08
C PRO A 37 2.09 -7.80 -16.80
N SER A 38 3.06 -6.89 -16.72
CA SER A 38 3.13 -5.90 -15.67
C SER A 38 1.68 -5.56 -15.41
N MET A 39 1.22 -5.69 -14.17
CA MET A 39 -0.05 -5.12 -13.78
C MET A 39 0.11 -3.61 -14.04
N ALA A 40 0.02 -3.26 -15.30
CA ALA A 40 -0.29 -1.92 -15.71
C ALA A 40 -1.62 -1.69 -14.99
N SER A 41 -1.54 -1.08 -13.83
CA SER A 41 -2.68 -0.57 -13.11
C SER A 41 -3.58 0.00 -14.16
N GLN A 42 -4.75 -0.61 -14.36
CA GLN A 42 -5.78 0.03 -15.14
C GLN A 42 -6.22 1.21 -14.26
N SER A 43 -5.41 2.24 -14.26
CA SER A 43 -5.76 3.56 -13.78
C SER A 43 -6.82 4.09 -14.73
N GLY A 44 -8.01 3.50 -14.62
CA GLY A 44 -9.17 4.10 -15.20
C GLY A 44 -9.33 5.45 -14.52
N ASN A 45 -9.01 6.53 -15.26
CA ASN A 45 -9.44 7.89 -14.95
C ASN A 45 -9.11 8.43 -13.53
N SER A 46 -7.99 8.04 -12.91
CA SER A 46 -7.60 8.55 -11.58
C SER A 46 -7.51 10.09 -11.50
N HIS A 47 -7.37 10.77 -12.65
CA HIS A 47 -7.34 12.23 -12.71
C HIS A 47 -8.62 12.88 -12.13
N VAL A 48 -9.74 12.18 -12.06
CA VAL A 48 -10.95 12.69 -11.41
C VAL A 48 -10.76 12.88 -9.90
N LEU A 49 -9.76 12.21 -9.31
CA LEU A 49 -9.41 12.35 -7.90
C LEU A 49 -8.57 13.61 -7.64
N ALA A 50 -7.88 14.14 -8.65
CA ALA A 50 -6.97 15.26 -8.47
C ALA A 50 -7.66 16.49 -7.87
N GLY A 51 -6.95 17.17 -6.97
CA GLY A 51 -7.39 18.41 -6.34
C GLY A 51 -7.36 18.36 -4.82
N GLU A 52 -8.03 19.36 -4.22
CA GLU A 52 -8.15 19.47 -2.77
C GLU A 52 -9.44 18.81 -2.29
N TRP A 53 -9.31 18.09 -1.17
CA TRP A 53 -10.40 17.39 -0.51
C TRP A 53 -10.40 17.73 0.98
N GLU A 54 -11.57 17.69 1.59
CA GLU A 54 -11.73 17.59 3.02
C GLU A 54 -11.89 16.11 3.39
N TYR A 55 -11.02 15.64 4.27
CA TYR A 55 -11.07 14.31 4.86
C TYR A 55 -11.61 14.45 6.29
N GLU A 56 -12.67 13.75 6.62
CA GLU A 56 -13.32 13.78 7.92
C GLU A 56 -13.37 12.39 8.54
N ASP A 57 -12.66 12.24 9.67
CA ASP A 57 -12.63 11.07 10.54
C ASP A 57 -12.58 11.56 12.00
N GLY A 58 -13.71 12.04 12.52
CA GLY A 58 -13.79 12.69 13.83
C GLY A 58 -13.11 14.08 13.93
N ALA A 59 -12.22 14.39 12.99
CA ALA A 59 -11.63 15.70 12.76
C ALA A 59 -11.53 15.96 11.26
N VAL A 60 -11.50 17.22 10.85
CA VAL A 60 -11.35 17.58 9.44
C VAL A 60 -9.88 17.83 9.15
N ALA A 61 -9.35 17.16 8.13
CA ALA A 61 -8.01 17.38 7.60
C ALA A 61 -8.08 17.74 6.11
N ARG A 62 -7.11 18.54 5.65
CA ARG A 62 -6.96 18.81 4.22
C ARG A 62 -6.20 17.66 3.58
N LEU A 63 -6.72 17.17 2.46
CA LEU A 63 -6.08 16.18 1.60
C LEU A 63 -5.87 16.79 0.22
N THR A 64 -4.66 16.69 -0.31
CA THR A 64 -4.33 17.13 -1.67
C THR A 64 -3.89 15.95 -2.49
N LEU A 65 -4.53 15.71 -3.63
CA LEU A 65 -4.27 14.60 -4.54
C LEU A 65 -3.76 15.09 -5.90
N ASP A 66 -2.79 14.37 -6.45
CA ASP A 66 -2.30 14.54 -7.82
C ASP A 66 -3.19 13.82 -8.85
N GLU A 67 -2.83 13.89 -10.14
CA GLU A 67 -3.57 13.27 -11.24
C GLU A 67 -3.58 11.73 -11.19
N GLN A 68 -2.68 11.14 -10.43
CA GLN A 68 -2.63 9.70 -10.18
C GLN A 68 -3.46 9.31 -8.94
N GLY A 69 -4.03 10.29 -8.24
CA GLY A 69 -4.77 10.10 -7.01
C GLY A 69 -3.88 9.85 -5.80
N ASN A 70 -2.57 10.12 -5.90
CA ASN A 70 -1.67 10.06 -4.75
C ASN A 70 -1.57 11.43 -4.11
N GLY A 71 -1.30 11.46 -2.80
CA GLY A 71 -1.21 12.76 -2.16
C GLY A 71 -0.85 12.72 -0.69
N HIS A 72 -1.11 13.84 -0.04
CA HIS A 72 -0.81 14.01 1.37
C HIS A 72 -1.97 14.70 2.10
N TYR A 73 -2.03 14.45 3.39
CA TYR A 73 -2.95 15.13 4.31
C TYR A 73 -2.20 15.61 5.56
N ASP A 74 -2.73 16.69 6.16
CA ASP A 74 -2.02 17.46 7.18
C ASP A 74 -1.87 16.73 8.53
N TRP A 75 -2.52 15.58 8.71
CA TRP A 75 -2.48 14.86 9.97
C TRP A 75 -1.34 13.82 9.98
N ASN A 76 -0.46 13.89 11.00
CA ASN A 76 0.64 12.94 11.23
C ASN A 76 1.59 12.74 10.03
N ASP A 77 1.83 13.77 9.23
CA ASP A 77 2.61 13.68 7.99
C ASP A 77 2.08 12.53 7.11
N GLY A 78 0.77 12.57 6.87
CA GLY A 78 0.03 11.50 6.22
C GLY A 78 0.15 11.53 4.70
N ARG A 79 0.18 10.35 4.10
CA ARG A 79 0.21 10.17 2.65
C ARG A 79 -0.80 9.14 2.21
N LEU A 80 -1.33 9.32 1.01
CA LEU A 80 -2.18 8.35 0.32
C LEU A 80 -1.50 7.90 -0.97
N GLY A 81 -1.62 6.60 -1.26
CA GLY A 81 -1.23 6.00 -2.53
C GLY A 81 -2.41 5.26 -3.13
N THR A 82 -2.76 5.60 -4.37
CA THR A 82 -3.83 4.92 -5.11
C THR A 82 -3.32 3.62 -5.71
N HIS A 83 -4.04 2.54 -5.46
CA HIS A 83 -3.82 1.27 -6.14
C HIS A 83 -4.72 1.13 -7.36
N THR A 84 -6.03 1.34 -7.19
CA THR A 84 -7.01 1.22 -8.27
C THR A 84 -8.18 2.17 -8.08
N LEU A 85 -8.74 2.64 -9.19
CA LEU A 85 -10.06 3.25 -9.26
C LEU A 85 -10.85 2.48 -10.33
N ILE A 86 -11.89 1.75 -9.91
CA ILE A 86 -12.73 0.95 -10.79
C ILE A 86 -14.17 1.43 -10.63
N GLY A 87 -14.72 2.04 -11.68
CA GLY A 87 -16.01 2.73 -11.58
C GLY A 87 -15.92 3.85 -10.54
N HIS A 88 -16.66 3.70 -9.45
CA HIS A 88 -16.68 4.65 -8.33
C HIS A 88 -15.98 4.11 -7.08
N THR A 89 -15.41 2.90 -7.14
CA THR A 89 -14.71 2.30 -6.01
C THR A 89 -13.22 2.58 -6.10
N TRP A 90 -12.70 3.32 -5.13
CA TRP A 90 -11.29 3.70 -5.02
C TRP A 90 -10.61 2.92 -3.90
N HIS A 91 -9.51 2.23 -4.23
CA HIS A 91 -8.70 1.47 -3.29
C HIS A 91 -7.29 2.02 -3.22
N GLY A 92 -6.72 2.01 -2.05
CA GLY A 92 -5.35 2.45 -1.87
C GLY A 92 -4.77 2.11 -0.51
N VAL A 93 -3.63 2.72 -0.25
CA VAL A 93 -2.90 2.63 1.01
C VAL A 93 -2.70 4.01 1.59
N TRP A 94 -2.57 4.05 2.90
CA TRP A 94 -2.20 5.26 3.62
C TRP A 94 -0.98 4.97 4.50
N PHE A 95 -0.21 6.02 4.74
CA PHE A 95 0.97 5.99 5.57
C PHE A 95 1.04 7.26 6.41
N GLN A 96 1.35 7.14 7.70
CA GLN A 96 1.55 8.24 8.63
C GLN A 96 2.94 8.14 9.24
N LYS A 97 3.85 9.02 8.80
CA LYS A 97 5.25 8.99 9.22
C LYS A 97 5.42 9.39 10.69
N ALA A 98 4.66 10.37 11.16
CA ALA A 98 4.85 10.94 12.50
C ALA A 98 4.49 9.97 13.64
N ASN A 99 3.62 8.98 13.39
CA ASN A 99 3.22 8.00 14.39
C ASN A 99 3.52 6.55 13.96
N ASP A 100 4.28 6.37 12.88
CA ASP A 100 4.75 5.08 12.35
C ASP A 100 3.63 4.06 12.15
N ARG A 101 2.62 4.43 11.36
CA ARG A 101 1.46 3.60 11.06
C ARG A 101 1.19 3.59 9.57
N ASP A 102 0.67 2.47 9.08
CA ASP A 102 0.17 2.35 7.73
C ASP A 102 -1.02 1.39 7.64
N GLY A 103 -1.70 1.45 6.51
CA GLY A 103 -2.85 0.62 6.27
C GLY A 103 -3.42 0.78 4.88
N GLY A 104 -4.58 0.17 4.69
CA GLY A 104 -5.35 0.27 3.47
C GLY A 104 -6.63 1.07 3.66
N PHE A 105 -7.21 1.44 2.53
CA PHE A 105 -8.53 2.06 2.50
C PHE A 105 -9.33 1.65 1.26
N THR A 106 -10.63 1.81 1.38
CA THR A 106 -11.59 1.73 0.28
C THR A 106 -12.56 2.88 0.39
N VAL A 107 -12.89 3.53 -0.72
CA VAL A 107 -13.86 4.63 -0.83
C VAL A 107 -14.87 4.31 -1.91
N GLU A 108 -16.13 4.50 -1.62
CA GLU A 108 -17.20 4.57 -2.61
C GLU A 108 -17.48 6.05 -2.89
N LEU A 109 -17.21 6.45 -4.14
CA LEU A 109 -17.35 7.82 -4.60
C LEU A 109 -18.75 8.07 -5.18
N SER A 110 -19.21 9.31 -5.02
CA SER A 110 -20.44 9.78 -5.69
C SER A 110 -20.32 9.72 -7.21
N PRO A 111 -21.45 9.69 -7.95
CA PRO A 111 -21.42 9.63 -9.42
C PRO A 111 -20.67 10.78 -10.11
N ASP A 112 -20.58 11.94 -9.47
CA ASP A 112 -19.88 13.13 -9.93
C ASP A 112 -18.46 13.26 -9.37
N PHE A 113 -18.00 12.28 -8.56
CA PHE A 113 -16.69 12.28 -7.91
C PHE A 113 -16.45 13.48 -6.99
N SER A 114 -17.50 14.07 -6.43
CA SER A 114 -17.39 15.21 -5.53
C SER A 114 -17.36 14.82 -4.06
N GLU A 115 -17.84 13.63 -3.73
CA GLU A 115 -17.92 13.12 -2.37
C GLU A 115 -17.55 11.63 -2.33
N GLY A 116 -17.23 11.11 -1.13
CA GLY A 116 -16.97 9.70 -0.94
C GLY A 116 -17.14 9.26 0.51
N GLN A 117 -17.58 8.01 0.66
CA GLN A 117 -17.64 7.32 1.95
C GLN A 117 -16.58 6.24 1.98
N GLY A 118 -15.69 6.30 2.97
CA GLY A 118 -14.55 5.41 3.04
C GLY A 118 -14.49 4.58 4.31
N ARG A 119 -13.71 3.52 4.22
CA ARG A 119 -13.23 2.73 5.35
C ARG A 119 -11.73 2.60 5.25
N TRP A 120 -11.07 2.65 6.41
CA TRP A 120 -9.63 2.41 6.51
C TRP A 120 -9.36 1.33 7.57
N TRP A 121 -8.22 0.68 7.46
CA TRP A 121 -7.72 -0.32 8.40
C TRP A 121 -6.22 -0.22 8.55
N TYR A 122 -5.69 -0.72 9.66
CA TYR A 122 -4.25 -0.83 9.86
C TYR A 122 -3.69 -2.07 9.16
N SER A 123 -2.53 -1.94 8.53
CA SER A 123 -1.66 -3.04 8.11
C SER A 123 -0.47 -3.17 9.06
N ARG A 124 -0.07 -2.05 9.69
CA ARG A 124 1.05 -2.00 10.61
C ARG A 124 0.89 -0.86 11.63
N ILE A 125 1.36 -1.11 12.86
CA ILE A 125 1.50 -0.10 13.92
C ILE A 125 2.89 -0.29 14.54
N GLY A 126 3.84 0.60 14.26
CA GLY A 126 5.23 0.45 14.67
C GLY A 126 5.82 -0.89 14.18
N ALA A 127 6.30 -1.72 15.08
CA ALA A 127 6.84 -3.06 14.77
C ALA A 127 5.75 -4.14 14.62
N ASP A 128 4.49 -3.85 14.94
CA ASP A 128 3.39 -4.83 14.86
C ASP A 128 2.82 -4.89 13.44
N HIS A 129 3.05 -5.98 12.72
CA HIS A 129 2.56 -6.24 11.37
C HIS A 129 1.23 -7.00 11.31
N ALA A 130 0.62 -7.29 12.45
CA ALA A 130 -0.68 -7.91 12.55
C ALA A 130 -1.53 -7.26 13.66
N PRO A 131 -1.74 -5.93 13.58
CA PRO A 131 -2.41 -5.21 14.66
C PRO A 131 -3.84 -5.70 14.84
N THR A 132 -4.26 -5.85 16.08
CA THR A 132 -5.63 -6.21 16.43
C THR A 132 -6.58 -5.02 16.41
N GLN A 133 -6.04 -3.81 16.33
CA GLN A 133 -6.82 -2.58 16.22
C GLN A 133 -7.58 -2.57 14.90
N LYS A 134 -8.86 -2.31 14.99
CA LYS A 134 -9.72 -2.13 13.82
C LYS A 134 -9.54 -0.71 13.27
N GLY A 135 -9.77 -0.56 11.99
CA GLY A 135 -9.85 0.76 11.36
C GLY A 135 -11.13 1.52 11.72
N GLY A 136 -11.44 2.49 10.89
CA GLY A 136 -12.61 3.36 11.02
C GLY A 136 -13.27 3.62 9.69
N THR A 137 -14.22 4.54 9.72
CA THR A 137 -14.88 5.10 8.55
C THR A 137 -14.54 6.58 8.43
N PHE A 138 -14.60 7.10 7.22
CA PHE A 138 -14.36 8.51 6.95
C PHE A 138 -15.23 9.01 5.80
N HIS A 139 -15.36 10.31 5.71
CA HIS A 139 -16.01 11.00 4.60
C HIS A 139 -14.99 11.86 3.85
N LEU A 140 -15.17 11.95 2.54
CA LEU A 140 -14.41 12.85 1.67
C LEU A 140 -15.36 13.81 0.97
N GLY A 141 -14.99 15.09 0.95
CA GLY A 141 -15.67 16.12 0.17
C GLY A 141 -14.66 16.88 -0.67
N LYS A 142 -14.85 16.91 -1.99
CA LYS A 142 -13.97 17.62 -2.91
C LYS A 142 -14.23 19.12 -2.85
N LYS A 143 -13.19 19.91 -2.66
CA LYS A 143 -13.30 21.37 -2.72
C LYS A 143 -13.49 21.81 -4.15
N ALA A 144 -14.48 22.68 -4.39
CA ALA A 144 -14.64 23.32 -5.69
C ALA A 144 -13.35 24.07 -6.06
N ALA A 145 -12.82 23.78 -7.23
CA ALA A 145 -11.72 24.56 -7.76
C ALA A 145 -12.19 26.04 -7.87
N PHE A 146 -11.50 26.95 -7.19
CA PHE A 146 -11.72 28.37 -7.42
C PHE A 146 -11.31 28.67 -8.86
N ILE A 147 -12.30 28.79 -9.75
CA ILE A 147 -12.06 29.33 -11.07
C ILE A 147 -11.78 30.83 -10.84
N THR A 148 -10.51 31.20 -10.74
CA THR A 148 -10.09 32.59 -10.89
C THR A 148 -10.42 32.96 -12.33
N HIS A 149 -11.60 33.49 -12.57
CA HIS A 149 -11.88 34.26 -13.79
C HIS A 149 -10.83 35.37 -13.82
N ARG A 150 -9.79 35.14 -14.60
CA ARG A 150 -8.89 36.21 -15.00
C ARG A 150 -9.74 37.05 -15.93
N ASP A 151 -10.31 38.14 -15.37
CA ASP A 151 -11.06 39.14 -16.06
C ASP A 151 -10.11 39.74 -17.13
N THR A 152 -10.18 39.20 -18.34
CA THR A 152 -9.57 39.80 -19.51
C THR A 152 -10.51 40.93 -19.94
N SER A 153 -10.49 42.03 -19.16
CA SER A 153 -11.07 43.30 -19.59
C SER A 153 -10.31 43.73 -20.84
N PRO A 154 -10.96 43.89 -21.99
CA PRO A 154 -10.32 44.50 -23.16
C PRO A 154 -9.94 45.94 -22.80
N ALA A 155 -8.66 46.24 -22.94
CA ALA A 155 -8.18 47.63 -22.84
C ALA A 155 -8.87 48.51 -23.89
N PRO A 156 -9.18 49.79 -23.56
CA PRO A 156 -9.81 50.76 -24.47
C PRO A 156 -8.95 51.14 -25.65
#